data_526ba696b16d6ef303d7429a742d9204
#
_entry.id   526ba696b16d6ef303d7429a742d9204
#
_cell.length_a   1.000
_cell.length_b   1.000
_cell.length_c   1.000
_cell.angle_alpha   90.00
_cell.angle_beta   90.00
_cell.angle_gamma   90.00
#
_symmetry.space_group_name_H-M   'P 1'
#
loop_
_entity.id
_entity.type
_entity.pdbx_description
1 polymer ?
#
loop_
_entity_poly.entity_id
_entity_poly.type
_entity_poly.pdbx_seq_one_letter_code
_entity_poly.pdbx_strand_id
1 'polypeptide(L)'
;RQVLFGPAYKGIPLGVVTAIAYSDLYGKEVRYCSDRKEEKDHGADKGSFLGSKLKDGDRVIMIEDVTTSGKSMEETVPKVKGAADVTIVGLMVSLNRMEVGKGGEKCALDEIKDLYGFDTAAIVTMEEVVECLYNKECNGKVVIDDTLKAAIDAYYEQYGAK
;
A
#
# COMPACT_ATOMS: atom_id res chain seq x y z
N ARG A 1 -16.06 -9.70 -9.15
CA ARG A 1 -14.74 -10.05 -9.73
C ARG A 1 -13.67 -9.30 -8.97
N GLN A 2 -12.50 -9.93 -8.69
CA GLN A 2 -11.43 -9.35 -7.89
C GLN A 2 -10.34 -8.76 -8.79
N VAL A 3 -9.84 -7.58 -8.41
CA VAL A 3 -8.75 -6.88 -9.10
C VAL A 3 -7.74 -6.42 -8.04
N LEU A 4 -6.46 -6.71 -8.27
CA LEU A 4 -5.36 -6.09 -7.54
C LEU A 4 -4.93 -4.85 -8.30
N PHE A 5 -4.91 -3.72 -7.62
CA PHE A 5 -4.50 -2.46 -8.21
C PHE A 5 -3.19 -1.97 -7.57
N GLY A 6 -2.16 -1.86 -8.38
CA GLY A 6 -0.85 -1.38 -7.94
C GLY A 6 -0.60 0.04 -8.44
N PRO A 7 -0.76 1.09 -7.61
CA PRO A 7 -0.46 2.45 -8.01
C PRO A 7 0.99 2.64 -8.47
N ALA A 8 1.18 3.44 -9.53
CA ALA A 8 2.53 3.72 -10.02
C ALA A 8 3.33 4.57 -9.01
N TYR A 9 4.60 4.23 -8.73
CA TYR A 9 5.35 3.22 -9.48
C TYR A 9 5.60 1.93 -8.70
N LYS A 10 5.77 1.98 -7.36
CA LYS A 10 6.16 0.82 -6.54
C LYS A 10 5.05 -0.21 -6.37
N GLY A 11 3.79 0.24 -6.42
CA GLY A 11 2.63 -0.67 -6.42
C GLY A 11 2.57 -1.57 -7.67
N ILE A 12 3.16 -1.14 -8.79
CA ILE A 12 3.17 -1.95 -10.04
C ILE A 12 3.79 -3.33 -9.79
N PRO A 13 5.09 -3.45 -9.44
CA PRO A 13 5.70 -4.77 -9.23
C PRO A 13 5.05 -5.53 -8.07
N LEU A 14 4.66 -4.83 -6.99
CA LEU A 14 3.99 -5.48 -5.85
C LEU A 14 2.65 -6.08 -6.25
N GLY A 15 1.83 -5.37 -7.02
CA GLY A 15 0.56 -5.90 -7.52
C GLY A 15 0.74 -7.10 -8.44
N VAL A 16 1.74 -7.07 -9.32
CA VAL A 16 2.05 -8.20 -10.23
C VAL A 16 2.48 -9.44 -9.45
N VAL A 17 3.47 -9.31 -8.56
CA VAL A 17 3.95 -10.48 -7.79
C VAL A 17 2.88 -11.02 -6.85
N THR A 18 2.03 -10.15 -6.29
CA THR A 18 0.90 -10.57 -5.46
C THR A 18 -0.13 -11.35 -6.28
N ALA A 19 -0.43 -10.91 -7.52
CA ALA A 19 -1.35 -11.63 -8.40
C ALA A 19 -0.84 -13.03 -8.76
N ILE A 20 0.45 -13.15 -9.07
CA ILE A 20 1.11 -14.43 -9.36
C ILE A 20 1.05 -15.34 -8.13
N ALA A 21 1.52 -14.85 -6.98
CA ALA A 21 1.54 -15.60 -5.74
C ALA A 21 0.13 -16.04 -5.30
N TYR A 22 -0.86 -15.17 -5.45
CA TYR A 22 -2.25 -15.51 -5.15
C TYR A 22 -2.77 -16.66 -6.02
N SER A 23 -2.48 -16.60 -7.34
CA SER A 23 -2.87 -17.66 -8.26
C SER A 23 -2.18 -18.99 -7.94
N ASP A 24 -0.88 -18.95 -7.66
CA ASP A 24 -0.10 -20.16 -7.34
C ASP A 24 -0.53 -20.80 -6.02
N LEU A 25 -0.76 -20.00 -4.97
CA LEU A 25 -1.08 -20.50 -3.63
C LEU A 25 -2.53 -20.97 -3.51
N TYR A 26 -3.46 -20.34 -4.19
CA TYR A 26 -4.89 -20.56 -4.00
C TYR A 26 -5.60 -21.17 -5.23
N GLY A 27 -4.90 -21.36 -6.35
CA GLY A 27 -5.47 -21.87 -7.58
C GLY A 27 -6.61 -20.99 -8.14
N LYS A 28 -6.57 -19.69 -7.87
CA LYS A 28 -7.61 -18.73 -8.27
C LYS A 28 -7.02 -17.62 -9.10
N GLU A 29 -7.69 -17.26 -10.17
CA GLU A 29 -7.33 -16.09 -10.96
C GLU A 29 -7.75 -14.80 -10.25
N VAL A 30 -6.84 -13.83 -10.26
CA VAL A 30 -7.10 -12.44 -9.89
C VAL A 30 -6.60 -11.54 -11.01
N ARG A 31 -7.39 -10.54 -11.37
CA ARG A 31 -6.96 -9.57 -12.39
C ARG A 31 -6.04 -8.54 -11.76
N TYR A 32 -5.10 -8.05 -12.55
CA TYR A 32 -4.17 -7.00 -12.18
C TYR A 32 -4.44 -5.75 -13.00
N CYS A 33 -4.40 -4.60 -12.37
CA CYS A 33 -4.48 -3.28 -12.98
C CYS A 33 -3.50 -2.31 -12.27
N SER A 34 -3.06 -1.31 -12.99
CA SER A 34 -2.20 -0.24 -12.47
C SER A 34 -2.51 1.05 -13.21
N ASP A 35 -2.24 2.20 -12.59
CA ASP A 35 -2.29 3.47 -13.29
C ASP A 35 -0.95 3.84 -13.95
N ARG A 36 -1.01 4.81 -14.82
CA ARG A 36 0.16 5.52 -15.37
C ARG A 36 0.25 6.89 -14.73
N LYS A 37 1.46 7.37 -14.46
CA LYS A 37 1.69 8.76 -14.03
C LYS A 37 1.49 9.74 -15.17
N GLU A 38 1.76 9.30 -16.40
CA GLU A 38 1.64 10.11 -17.63
C GLU A 38 0.65 9.44 -18.59
N GLU A 39 -0.29 10.23 -19.11
CA GLU A 39 -1.19 9.76 -20.16
C GLU A 39 -0.42 9.52 -21.45
N LYS A 40 -0.67 8.39 -22.09
CA LYS A 40 -0.07 8.06 -23.39
C LYS A 40 -1.00 8.53 -24.50
N ASP A 41 -0.55 9.53 -25.26
CA ASP A 41 -1.28 10.06 -26.43
C ASP A 41 -1.17 9.18 -27.68
N HIS A 42 -0.21 8.25 -27.71
CA HIS A 42 0.16 7.47 -28.88
C HIS A 42 0.23 5.97 -28.63
N GLY A 43 -0.23 5.16 -29.62
CA GLY A 43 -0.13 3.71 -29.65
C GLY A 43 -1.47 2.99 -29.44
N ALA A 44 -1.42 1.65 -29.50
CA ALA A 44 -2.60 0.80 -29.38
C ALA A 44 -3.25 0.83 -27.99
N ASP A 45 -2.47 1.15 -26.96
CA ASP A 45 -2.91 1.30 -25.56
C ASP A 45 -3.06 2.78 -25.17
N LYS A 46 -4.06 3.45 -25.70
CA LYS A 46 -4.47 4.77 -25.21
C LYS A 46 -5.16 4.60 -23.87
N GLY A 47 -4.67 5.30 -22.84
CA GLY A 47 -5.34 5.35 -21.54
C GLY A 47 -4.41 5.48 -20.35
N SER A 48 -5.01 5.77 -19.21
CA SER A 48 -4.35 6.01 -17.93
C SER A 48 -4.02 4.74 -17.16
N PHE A 49 -4.33 3.54 -17.69
CA PHE A 49 -4.18 2.26 -16.99
C PHE A 49 -3.33 1.24 -17.75
N LEU A 50 -2.74 0.32 -16.99
CA LEU A 50 -1.98 -0.84 -17.46
C LEU A 50 -2.66 -2.13 -16.96
N GLY A 51 -2.52 -3.22 -17.71
CA GLY A 51 -3.07 -4.51 -17.35
C GLY A 51 -4.55 -4.63 -17.68
N SER A 52 -5.34 -5.22 -16.80
CA SER A 52 -6.77 -5.46 -17.03
C SER A 52 -7.58 -4.17 -16.90
N LYS A 53 -8.51 -3.95 -17.83
CA LYS A 53 -9.47 -2.84 -17.71
C LYS A 53 -10.39 -3.06 -16.50
N LEU A 54 -10.64 -2.02 -15.72
CA LEU A 54 -11.66 -2.01 -14.68
C LEU A 54 -13.05 -2.09 -15.33
N LYS A 55 -13.97 -2.77 -14.65
CA LYS A 55 -15.36 -2.99 -15.13
C LYS A 55 -16.32 -2.76 -13.97
N ASP A 56 -17.55 -2.39 -14.30
CA ASP A 56 -18.60 -2.24 -13.31
C ASP A 56 -18.80 -3.52 -12.48
N GLY A 57 -18.96 -3.34 -11.19
CA GLY A 57 -19.08 -4.42 -10.21
C GLY A 57 -17.77 -5.08 -9.82
N ASP A 58 -16.61 -4.58 -10.26
CA ASP A 58 -15.31 -5.07 -9.79
C ASP A 58 -15.06 -4.67 -8.34
N ARG A 59 -14.41 -5.57 -7.60
CA ARG A 59 -13.93 -5.35 -6.25
C ARG A 59 -12.41 -5.17 -6.31
N VAL A 60 -11.93 -4.02 -5.89
CA VAL A 60 -10.53 -3.61 -6.03
C VAL A 60 -9.83 -3.61 -4.69
N ILE A 61 -8.70 -4.28 -4.59
CA ILE A 61 -7.73 -4.15 -3.49
C ILE A 61 -6.53 -3.38 -4.02
N MET A 62 -6.17 -2.31 -3.34
CA MET A 62 -4.97 -1.54 -3.64
C MET A 62 -3.75 -2.11 -2.93
N ILE A 63 -2.61 -2.14 -3.61
CA ILE A 63 -1.34 -2.69 -3.10
C ILE A 63 -0.27 -1.61 -3.20
N GLU A 64 0.30 -1.23 -2.07
CA GLU A 64 1.37 -0.23 -1.98
C GLU A 64 2.54 -0.74 -1.12
N ASP A 65 3.69 -0.08 -1.22
CA ASP A 65 4.83 -0.39 -0.34
C ASP A 65 4.65 0.21 1.06
N VAL A 66 4.47 1.51 1.13
CA VAL A 66 4.24 2.29 2.35
C VAL A 66 3.32 3.47 2.05
N THR A 67 2.69 4.01 3.09
CA THR A 67 2.03 5.32 2.99
C THR A 67 2.37 6.16 4.22
N THR A 68 2.66 7.44 4.02
CA THR A 68 2.95 8.40 5.10
C THR A 68 1.95 9.54 5.15
N SER A 69 1.53 10.03 3.99
CA SER A 69 0.62 11.18 3.89
C SER A 69 -0.71 10.87 3.23
N GLY A 70 -0.92 9.64 2.78
CA GLY A 70 -2.12 9.27 2.02
C GLY A 70 -2.23 9.89 0.61
N LYS A 71 -1.22 10.66 0.16
CA LYS A 71 -1.26 11.37 -1.12
C LYS A 71 -1.49 10.44 -2.32
N SER A 72 -0.90 9.25 -2.30
CA SER A 72 -1.10 8.25 -3.36
C SER A 72 -2.58 7.88 -3.48
N MET A 73 -3.29 7.74 -2.36
CA MET A 73 -4.72 7.43 -2.36
C MET A 73 -5.58 8.61 -2.85
N GLU A 74 -5.21 9.83 -2.48
CA GLU A 74 -5.89 11.05 -2.98
C GLU A 74 -5.85 11.13 -4.51
N GLU A 75 -4.75 10.71 -5.13
CA GLU A 75 -4.60 10.67 -6.59
C GLU A 75 -5.26 9.45 -7.23
N THR A 76 -5.16 8.29 -6.59
CA THR A 76 -5.53 7.00 -7.20
C THR A 76 -7.01 6.66 -7.02
N VAL A 77 -7.61 6.94 -5.86
CA VAL A 77 -9.03 6.61 -5.60
C VAL A 77 -9.97 7.28 -6.61
N PRO A 78 -9.84 8.57 -6.92
CA PRO A 78 -10.68 9.20 -7.95
C PRO A 78 -10.48 8.60 -9.34
N LYS A 79 -9.24 8.24 -9.72
CA LYS A 79 -8.96 7.61 -11.02
C LYS A 79 -9.64 6.24 -11.14
N VAL A 80 -9.52 5.42 -10.09
CA VAL A 80 -10.11 4.07 -10.06
C VAL A 80 -11.63 4.13 -10.11
N LYS A 81 -12.25 5.01 -9.30
CA LYS A 81 -13.71 5.22 -9.29
C LYS A 81 -14.23 5.89 -10.57
N GLY A 82 -13.42 6.71 -11.22
CA GLY A 82 -13.79 7.33 -12.49
C GLY A 82 -13.70 6.42 -13.71
N ALA A 83 -12.98 5.29 -13.60
CA ALA A 83 -12.81 4.35 -14.70
C ALA A 83 -14.00 3.41 -14.90
N ALA A 84 -14.70 3.03 -13.83
CA ALA A 84 -15.86 2.17 -13.82
C ALA A 84 -16.55 2.23 -12.45
N ASP A 85 -17.80 1.73 -12.37
CA ASP A 85 -18.51 1.59 -11.08
C ASP A 85 -17.94 0.41 -10.28
N VAL A 86 -16.85 0.68 -9.56
CA VAL A 86 -16.09 -0.30 -8.78
C VAL A 86 -16.21 -0.05 -7.29
N THR A 87 -16.09 -1.14 -6.51
CA THR A 87 -15.96 -1.06 -5.05
C THR A 87 -14.51 -1.25 -4.65
N ILE A 88 -13.87 -0.22 -4.11
CA ILE A 88 -12.57 -0.37 -3.45
C ILE A 88 -12.85 -0.99 -2.08
N VAL A 89 -12.30 -2.19 -1.86
CA VAL A 89 -12.56 -2.98 -0.64
C VAL A 89 -11.42 -2.87 0.37
N GLY A 90 -10.25 -2.43 -0.04
CA GLY A 90 -9.14 -2.25 0.89
C GLY A 90 -7.86 -1.73 0.26
N LEU A 91 -6.95 -1.32 1.16
CA LEU A 91 -5.56 -0.99 0.89
C LEU A 91 -4.67 -1.91 1.73
N MET A 92 -3.76 -2.62 1.08
CA MET A 92 -2.70 -3.39 1.72
C MET A 92 -1.36 -2.71 1.46
N VAL A 93 -0.60 -2.44 2.52
CA VAL A 93 0.77 -1.93 2.41
C VAL A 93 1.77 -2.96 2.94
N SER A 94 3.02 -2.88 2.50
CA SER A 94 4.06 -3.77 3.03
C SER A 94 4.42 -3.40 4.46
N LEU A 95 4.61 -2.11 4.74
CA LEU A 95 4.99 -1.61 6.05
C LEU A 95 4.08 -0.45 6.48
N ASN A 96 3.46 -0.57 7.66
CA ASN A 96 2.90 0.57 8.37
C ASN A 96 4.01 1.25 9.19
N ARG A 97 4.41 2.43 8.78
CA ARG A 97 5.44 3.20 9.48
C ARG A 97 4.95 3.79 10.80
N MET A 98 3.64 3.75 11.07
CA MET A 98 3.00 4.26 12.28
C MET A 98 3.30 5.74 12.56
N GLU A 99 3.61 6.50 11.53
CA GLU A 99 3.77 7.95 11.60
C GLU A 99 2.43 8.66 11.49
N VAL A 100 2.32 9.83 12.11
CA VAL A 100 1.12 10.67 11.98
C VAL A 100 0.87 11.00 10.51
N GLY A 101 -0.38 10.89 10.10
CA GLY A 101 -0.83 11.34 8.79
C GLY A 101 -0.97 12.86 8.72
N LYS A 102 -1.63 13.34 7.68
CA LYS A 102 -1.85 14.80 7.47
C LYS A 102 -2.70 15.45 8.56
N GLY A 103 -3.59 14.70 9.19
CA GLY A 103 -4.45 15.17 10.28
C GLY A 103 -3.72 15.41 11.59
N GLY A 104 -2.50 14.89 11.76
CA GLY A 104 -1.64 15.14 12.89
C GLY A 104 -1.93 14.33 14.17
N GLU A 105 -2.89 13.40 14.12
CA GLU A 105 -3.26 12.54 15.26
C GLU A 105 -3.11 11.06 14.95
N LYS A 106 -3.84 10.57 13.96
CA LYS A 106 -3.86 9.17 13.55
C LYS A 106 -2.75 8.84 12.56
N CYS A 107 -2.41 7.56 12.43
CA CYS A 107 -1.53 7.13 11.35
C CYS A 107 -2.24 7.22 9.98
N ALA A 108 -1.44 7.31 8.91
CA ALA A 108 -1.98 7.49 7.56
C ALA A 108 -2.96 6.39 7.13
N LEU A 109 -2.78 5.14 7.57
CA LEU A 109 -3.71 4.05 7.27
C LEU A 109 -5.07 4.26 7.92
N ASP A 110 -5.10 4.72 9.17
CA ASP A 110 -6.36 5.00 9.88
C ASP A 110 -7.07 6.20 9.26
N GLU A 111 -6.34 7.25 8.89
CA GLU A 111 -6.90 8.41 8.19
C GLU A 111 -7.52 8.02 6.84
N ILE A 112 -6.84 7.16 6.06
CA ILE A 112 -7.34 6.64 4.79
C ILE A 112 -8.63 5.84 5.01
N LYS A 113 -8.66 4.97 6.02
CA LYS A 113 -9.85 4.19 6.37
C LYS A 113 -11.02 5.10 6.72
N ASP A 114 -10.80 6.09 7.56
CA ASP A 114 -11.84 7.05 7.97
C ASP A 114 -12.35 7.88 6.78
N LEU A 115 -11.43 8.33 5.91
CA LEU A 115 -11.77 9.19 4.78
C LEU A 115 -12.52 8.47 3.66
N TYR A 116 -12.10 7.26 3.34
CA TYR A 116 -12.63 6.53 2.17
C TYR A 116 -13.58 5.39 2.51
N GLY A 117 -13.65 4.95 3.76
CA GLY A 117 -14.57 3.93 4.23
C GLY A 117 -14.23 2.49 3.80
N PHE A 118 -13.01 2.23 3.33
CA PHE A 118 -12.53 0.88 3.05
C PHE A 118 -11.48 0.43 4.06
N ASP A 119 -11.28 -0.88 4.20
CA ASP A 119 -10.32 -1.42 5.15
C ASP A 119 -8.87 -1.16 4.73
N THR A 120 -8.01 -0.99 5.73
CA THR A 120 -6.56 -0.83 5.54
C THR A 120 -5.82 -1.86 6.36
N ALA A 121 -4.72 -2.39 5.84
CA ALA A 121 -3.87 -3.34 6.54
C ALA A 121 -2.41 -3.22 6.08
N ALA A 122 -1.50 -3.68 6.91
CA ALA A 122 -0.09 -3.82 6.58
C ALA A 122 0.36 -5.26 6.78
N ILE A 123 1.41 -5.67 6.04
CA ILE A 123 2.06 -6.96 6.29
C ILE A 123 2.78 -6.93 7.63
N VAL A 124 3.43 -5.80 7.94
CA VAL A 124 4.17 -5.59 9.19
C VAL A 124 4.08 -4.13 9.62
N THR A 125 4.12 -3.88 10.91
CA THR A 125 4.25 -2.54 11.49
C THR A 125 5.69 -2.26 11.92
N MET A 126 6.04 -0.98 12.05
CA MET A 126 7.37 -0.63 12.55
C MET A 126 7.60 -1.06 14.00
N GLU A 127 6.54 -1.09 14.81
CA GLU A 127 6.58 -1.63 16.17
C GLU A 127 6.97 -3.11 16.17
N GLU A 128 6.33 -3.94 15.34
CA GLU A 128 6.65 -5.36 15.18
C GLU A 128 8.08 -5.58 14.66
N VAL A 129 8.57 -4.70 13.75
CA VAL A 129 9.96 -4.74 13.28
C VAL A 129 10.93 -4.50 14.41
N VAL A 130 10.67 -3.48 15.24
CA VAL A 130 11.52 -3.17 16.40
C VAL A 130 11.46 -4.31 17.42
N GLU A 131 10.29 -4.81 17.77
CA GLU A 131 10.13 -5.94 18.70
C GLU A 131 10.87 -7.20 18.21
N CYS A 132 10.81 -7.45 16.91
CA CYS A 132 11.47 -8.61 16.29
C CYS A 132 12.99 -8.51 16.28
N LEU A 133 13.56 -7.31 16.10
CA LEU A 133 15.00 -7.11 15.83
C LEU A 133 15.79 -6.50 16.98
N TYR A 134 15.14 -5.91 17.98
CA TYR A 134 15.82 -5.22 19.07
C TYR A 134 16.65 -6.18 19.92
N ASN A 135 17.94 -5.93 19.98
CA ASN A 135 18.95 -6.75 20.65
C ASN A 135 18.93 -8.25 20.26
N LYS A 136 18.41 -8.54 19.06
CA LYS A 136 18.43 -9.91 18.51
C LYS A 136 19.39 -9.99 17.33
N GLU A 137 20.13 -11.09 17.31
CA GLU A 137 21.06 -11.38 16.23
C GLU A 137 20.26 -11.84 14.97
N CYS A 138 20.54 -11.20 13.86
CA CYS A 138 20.02 -11.58 12.54
C CYS A 138 21.21 -11.70 11.58
N ASN A 139 21.45 -12.88 11.04
CA ASN A 139 22.58 -13.16 10.15
C ASN A 139 23.96 -12.75 10.75
N GLY A 140 24.19 -13.01 12.03
CA GLY A 140 25.45 -12.74 12.70
C GLY A 140 25.63 -11.26 13.14
N LYS A 141 24.56 -10.45 13.09
CA LYS A 141 24.61 -9.03 13.49
C LYS A 141 23.36 -8.64 14.25
N VAL A 142 23.52 -7.81 15.28
CA VAL A 142 22.44 -7.10 15.91
C VAL A 142 22.15 -5.85 15.06
N VAL A 143 20.94 -5.82 14.46
CA VAL A 143 20.52 -4.74 13.54
C VAL A 143 20.02 -3.53 14.34
N ILE A 144 19.20 -3.78 15.35
CA ILE A 144 18.70 -2.73 16.26
C ILE A 144 19.31 -2.96 17.63
N ASP A 145 20.35 -2.21 17.91
CA ASP A 145 20.99 -2.14 19.23
C ASP A 145 20.35 -1.04 20.10
N ASP A 146 20.85 -0.85 21.33
CA ASP A 146 20.34 0.16 22.26
C ASP A 146 20.46 1.59 21.70
N THR A 147 21.52 1.86 20.94
CA THR A 147 21.74 3.19 20.32
C THR A 147 20.72 3.47 19.26
N LEU A 148 20.50 2.51 18.36
CA LEU A 148 19.49 2.66 17.28
C LEU A 148 18.08 2.67 17.86
N LYS A 149 17.81 1.84 18.89
CA LYS A 149 16.51 1.84 19.58
C LYS A 149 16.19 3.20 20.17
N ALA A 150 17.14 3.83 20.88
CA ALA A 150 16.95 5.17 21.43
C ALA A 150 16.69 6.22 20.35
N ALA A 151 17.36 6.13 19.20
CA ALA A 151 17.12 7.02 18.07
C ALA A 151 15.73 6.81 17.45
N ILE A 152 15.27 5.56 17.34
CA ILE A 152 13.91 5.22 16.89
C ILE A 152 12.87 5.79 17.85
N ASP A 153 13.05 5.61 19.16
CA ASP A 153 12.12 6.12 20.17
C ASP A 153 12.01 7.66 20.09
N ALA A 154 13.14 8.37 20.02
CA ALA A 154 13.15 9.82 19.85
C ALA A 154 12.47 10.28 18.55
N TYR A 155 12.62 9.51 17.46
CA TYR A 155 11.93 9.78 16.21
C TYR A 155 10.41 9.65 16.37
N TYR A 156 9.94 8.58 17.04
CA TYR A 156 8.51 8.34 17.23
C TYR A 156 7.86 9.24 18.29
N GLU A 157 8.64 9.80 19.24
CA GLU A 157 8.15 10.88 20.11
C GLU A 157 7.73 12.11 19.29
N GLN A 158 8.43 12.39 18.18
CA GLN A 158 8.18 13.55 17.32
C GLN A 158 7.17 13.26 16.20
N TYR A 159 7.24 12.10 15.57
CA TYR A 159 6.52 11.79 14.32
C TYR A 159 5.54 10.62 14.45
N GLY A 160 5.54 9.90 15.55
CA GLY A 160 4.67 8.75 15.76
C GLY A 160 3.20 9.14 15.94
N ALA A 161 2.31 8.32 15.41
CA ALA A 161 0.88 8.43 15.70
C ALA A 161 0.62 8.10 17.19
N LYS A 162 -0.33 8.78 17.78
CA LYS A 162 -0.70 8.63 19.21
C LYS A 162 -1.97 7.83 19.37
#